data_e2b90071648dd618d48ac65e87807956
#
_entry.id   e2b90071648dd618d48ac65e87807956
#
_cell.length_a   1.000
_cell.length_b   1.000
_cell.length_c   1.000
_cell.angle_alpha   90.00
_cell.angle_beta   90.00
_cell.angle_gamma   90.00
#
_symmetry.space_group_name_H-M   'P 1'
#
loop_
_entity.id
_entity.type
_entity.pdbx_description
1 polymer ?
#
loop_
_entity_poly.entity_id
_entity_poly.type
_entity_poly.pdbx_seq_one_letter_code
_entity_poly.pdbx_strand_id
1 'polypeptide(L)'
;MSLIRKLPGILDKAEEQYIKLLAESMPSSARTVMRTEGKDTGVFLLGDNAEILSEGIVTGKLSGKFDMIYCDPPFFTEDDKGARIPVKSEIVSDVREIRMRAYHDRWKNGFDDYLEQLALRLKLMKD
;
A
#
# COMPACT_ATOMS: atom_id res chain seq x y z
N MET A 1 -18.33 21.11 -3.85
CA MET A 1 -17.78 21.14 -5.23
C MET A 1 -17.85 19.71 -5.75
N SER A 2 -18.30 19.49 -7.00
CA SER A 2 -18.43 18.13 -7.57
C SER A 2 -17.05 17.46 -7.71
N LEU A 3 -16.95 16.15 -7.42
CA LEU A 3 -15.74 15.34 -7.59
C LEU A 3 -15.17 15.44 -9.03
N ILE A 4 -16.04 15.44 -10.04
CA ILE A 4 -15.65 15.58 -11.46
C ILE A 4 -14.81 16.83 -11.71
N ARG A 5 -15.11 17.94 -11.02
CA ARG A 5 -14.34 19.19 -11.17
C ARG A 5 -13.00 19.17 -10.44
N LYS A 6 -12.87 18.33 -9.43
CA LYS A 6 -11.64 18.20 -8.64
C LYS A 6 -10.66 17.16 -9.22
N LEU A 7 -11.20 16.18 -9.95
CA LEU A 7 -10.42 15.04 -10.43
C LEU A 7 -9.17 15.43 -11.25
N PRO A 8 -9.23 16.41 -12.20
CA PRO A 8 -8.01 16.82 -12.90
C PRO A 8 -6.90 17.28 -11.96
N GLY A 9 -7.22 18.17 -11.01
CA GLY A 9 -6.21 18.64 -10.05
C GLY A 9 -5.69 17.55 -9.10
N ILE A 10 -6.47 16.51 -8.80
CA ILE A 10 -6.03 15.33 -8.04
C ILE A 10 -5.04 14.52 -8.88
N LEU A 11 -5.34 14.32 -10.17
CA LEU A 11 -4.45 13.58 -11.08
C LEU A 11 -3.15 14.35 -11.35
N ASP A 12 -3.21 15.68 -11.49
CA ASP A 12 -2.02 16.52 -11.66
C ASP A 12 -1.08 16.40 -10.45
N LYS A 13 -1.61 16.43 -9.24
CA LYS A 13 -0.83 16.22 -8.01
C LYS A 13 -0.22 14.82 -7.93
N ALA A 14 -1.00 13.80 -8.28
CA ALA A 14 -0.48 12.42 -8.32
C ALA A 14 0.65 12.29 -9.35
N GLU A 15 0.56 12.99 -10.48
CA GLU A 15 1.61 13.07 -11.49
C GLU A 15 2.87 13.74 -10.95
N GLU A 16 2.74 14.89 -10.30
CA GLU A 16 3.87 15.59 -9.67
C GLU A 16 4.57 14.70 -8.63
N GLN A 17 3.79 14.03 -7.78
CA GLN A 17 4.34 13.09 -6.79
C GLN A 17 5.04 11.90 -7.44
N TYR A 18 4.47 11.35 -8.51
CA TYR A 18 5.07 10.26 -9.27
C TYR A 18 6.44 10.67 -9.83
N ILE A 19 6.52 11.80 -10.52
CA ILE A 19 7.78 12.32 -11.09
C ILE A 19 8.82 12.52 -9.99
N LYS A 20 8.42 13.16 -8.89
CA LYS A 20 9.27 13.40 -7.74
C LYS A 20 9.77 12.09 -7.13
N LEU A 21 8.88 11.13 -6.92
CA LEU A 21 9.21 9.85 -6.31
C LEU A 21 10.22 9.06 -7.15
N LEU A 22 10.08 9.06 -8.48
CA LEU A 22 11.06 8.41 -9.36
C LEU A 22 12.40 9.15 -9.39
N ALA A 23 12.39 10.49 -9.38
CA ALA A 23 13.61 11.29 -9.39
C ALA A 23 14.41 11.19 -8.09
N GLU A 24 13.72 11.10 -6.96
CA GLU A 24 14.29 11.04 -5.61
C GLU A 24 14.32 9.61 -5.04
N SER A 25 14.06 8.59 -5.88
CA SER A 25 13.94 7.22 -5.41
C SER A 25 15.15 6.79 -4.59
N MET A 26 14.91 6.60 -3.32
CA MET A 26 15.84 6.02 -2.37
C MET A 26 15.55 4.52 -2.24
N PRO A 27 16.52 3.69 -1.80
CA PRO A 27 16.21 2.32 -1.46
C PRO A 27 15.01 2.27 -0.49
N SER A 28 14.00 1.46 -0.83
CA SER A 28 12.82 1.36 0.00
C SER A 28 13.16 0.82 1.39
N SER A 29 12.40 1.25 2.39
CA SER A 29 12.49 0.71 3.75
C SER A 29 11.89 -0.71 3.86
N ALA A 30 11.42 -1.26 2.74
CA ALA A 30 10.79 -2.56 2.68
C ALA A 30 11.75 -3.69 3.07
N ARG A 31 11.21 -4.66 3.79
CA ARG A 31 11.92 -5.89 4.13
C ARG A 31 11.29 -7.10 3.46
N THR A 32 12.12 -8.01 3.00
CA THR A 32 11.68 -9.34 2.60
C THR A 32 11.26 -10.11 3.85
N VAL A 33 9.99 -10.53 3.88
CA VAL A 33 9.45 -11.33 4.98
C VAL A 33 9.55 -12.81 4.67
N MET A 34 9.30 -13.18 3.41
CA MET A 34 9.33 -14.56 2.96
C MET A 34 9.83 -14.62 1.52
N ARG A 35 10.59 -15.64 1.22
CA ARG A 35 10.96 -16.02 -0.15
C ARG A 35 10.71 -17.51 -0.31
N THR A 36 10.03 -17.89 -1.38
CA THR A 36 9.88 -19.29 -1.77
C THR A 36 11.04 -19.69 -2.67
N GLU A 37 11.58 -20.89 -2.44
CA GLU A 37 12.62 -21.47 -3.28
C GLU A 37 12.02 -22.62 -4.08
N GLY A 38 12.48 -22.79 -5.32
CA GLY A 38 12.00 -23.85 -6.19
C GLY A 38 11.80 -23.39 -7.63
N LYS A 39 10.99 -24.16 -8.38
CA LYS A 39 10.69 -23.87 -9.77
C LYS A 39 9.89 -22.56 -9.94
N ASP A 40 9.03 -22.27 -8.96
CA ASP A 40 8.27 -21.03 -8.87
C ASP A 40 8.78 -20.23 -7.68
N THR A 41 9.44 -19.11 -7.96
CA THR A 41 9.97 -18.21 -6.92
C THR A 41 8.98 -17.11 -6.61
N GLY A 42 8.67 -16.93 -5.34
CA GLY A 42 7.84 -15.83 -4.84
C GLY A 42 8.55 -15.04 -3.75
N VAL A 43 8.29 -13.76 -3.68
CA VAL A 43 8.83 -12.87 -2.65
C VAL A 43 7.68 -12.11 -2.01
N PHE A 44 7.63 -12.12 -0.68
CA PHE A 44 6.74 -11.29 0.10
C PHE A 44 7.52 -10.13 0.72
N LEU A 45 7.17 -8.91 0.34
CA LEU A 45 7.77 -7.68 0.82
C LEU A 45 6.80 -6.97 1.76
N LEU A 46 7.31 -6.45 2.87
CA LEU A 46 6.55 -5.62 3.81
C LEU A 46 7.15 -4.22 3.84
N GLY A 47 6.37 -3.21 3.47
CA GLY A 47 6.78 -1.82 3.43
C GLY A 47 5.75 -0.94 2.73
N ASP A 48 6.06 0.34 2.51
CA ASP A 48 5.23 1.21 1.68
C ASP A 48 5.33 0.77 0.22
N ASN A 49 4.20 0.45 -0.38
CA ASN A 49 4.17 -0.05 -1.74
C ASN A 49 4.55 1.00 -2.79
N ALA A 50 4.38 2.30 -2.51
CA ALA A 50 4.85 3.35 -3.42
C ALA A 50 6.38 3.40 -3.47
N GLU A 51 7.07 3.26 -2.32
CA GLU A 51 8.52 3.15 -2.26
C GLU A 51 9.03 1.90 -2.97
N ILE A 52 8.40 0.73 -2.71
CA ILE A 52 8.78 -0.54 -3.32
C ILE A 52 8.66 -0.49 -4.85
N LEU A 53 7.52 0.03 -5.33
CA LEU A 53 7.26 0.12 -6.77
C LEU A 53 8.21 1.11 -7.45
N SER A 54 8.42 2.30 -6.87
CA SER A 54 9.33 3.29 -7.44
C SER A 54 10.77 2.79 -7.50
N GLU A 55 11.28 2.16 -6.45
CA GLU A 55 12.59 1.52 -6.47
C GLU A 55 12.67 0.44 -7.55
N GLY A 56 11.63 -0.39 -7.66
CA GLY A 56 11.56 -1.47 -8.64
C GLY A 56 11.55 -0.96 -10.08
N ILE A 57 10.90 0.16 -10.35
CA ILE A 57 10.88 0.83 -11.66
C ILE A 57 12.26 1.41 -11.96
N VAL A 58 12.81 2.24 -11.07
CA VAL A 58 14.09 2.92 -11.28
C VAL A 58 15.24 1.93 -11.43
N THR A 59 15.21 0.82 -10.71
CA THR A 59 16.23 -0.24 -10.83
C THR A 59 15.99 -1.21 -12.00
N GLY A 60 14.87 -1.09 -12.70
CA GLY A 60 14.46 -2.01 -13.77
C GLY A 60 14.14 -3.44 -13.29
N LYS A 61 13.95 -3.62 -11.98
CA LYS A 61 13.66 -4.95 -11.42
C LYS A 61 12.20 -5.37 -11.58
N LEU A 62 11.28 -4.42 -11.62
CA LEU A 62 9.84 -4.68 -11.67
C LEU A 62 9.20 -4.28 -13.00
N SER A 63 9.70 -3.24 -13.67
CA SER A 63 9.13 -2.73 -14.92
C SER A 63 9.04 -3.81 -16.00
N GLY A 64 7.85 -4.00 -16.55
CA GLY A 64 7.55 -4.98 -17.59
C GLY A 64 7.72 -6.45 -17.18
N LYS A 65 7.70 -6.76 -15.88
CA LYS A 65 7.90 -8.13 -15.36
C LYS A 65 6.62 -8.86 -14.98
N PHE A 66 5.50 -8.16 -14.94
CA PHE A 66 4.23 -8.72 -14.47
C PHE A 66 3.21 -8.79 -15.59
N ASP A 67 2.56 -9.95 -15.73
CA ASP A 67 1.43 -10.14 -16.63
C ASP A 67 0.12 -9.69 -15.96
N MET A 68 0.08 -9.67 -14.62
CA MET A 68 -1.10 -9.29 -13.86
C MET A 68 -0.71 -8.67 -12.51
N ILE A 69 -1.42 -7.62 -12.12
CA ILE A 69 -1.33 -7.01 -10.80
C ILE A 69 -2.71 -7.11 -10.13
N TYR A 70 -2.77 -7.73 -8.96
CA TYR A 70 -3.94 -7.72 -8.10
C TYR A 70 -3.74 -6.70 -6.98
N CYS A 71 -4.66 -5.76 -6.86
CA CYS A 71 -4.57 -4.68 -5.87
C CYS A 71 -5.79 -4.69 -4.95
N ASP A 72 -5.55 -4.68 -3.64
CA ASP A 72 -6.56 -4.57 -2.60
C ASP A 72 -6.25 -3.34 -1.73
N PRO A 73 -6.62 -2.11 -2.18
CA PRO A 73 -6.30 -0.88 -1.47
C PRO A 73 -7.25 -0.66 -0.28
N PRO A 74 -6.92 0.25 0.65
CA PRO A 74 -7.91 0.78 1.61
C PRO A 74 -9.15 1.30 0.87
N PHE A 75 -10.34 1.18 1.49
CA PHE A 75 -11.62 1.48 0.81
C PHE A 75 -12.25 2.81 1.24
N PHE A 76 -11.49 3.66 1.90
CA PHE A 76 -11.98 4.93 2.44
C PHE A 76 -13.19 4.76 3.38
N THR A 77 -13.08 3.83 4.30
CA THR A 77 -14.16 3.56 5.28
C THR A 77 -14.14 4.53 6.45
N GLU A 78 -13.14 5.42 6.53
CA GLU A 78 -12.90 6.38 7.61
C GLU A 78 -12.79 5.74 9.01
N ASP A 79 -12.53 4.44 9.06
CA ASP A 79 -12.50 3.64 10.27
C ASP A 79 -11.16 2.91 10.43
N ASP A 80 -10.69 2.83 11.67
CA ASP A 80 -9.49 2.07 11.98
C ASP A 80 -9.84 0.58 12.07
N LYS A 81 -9.30 -0.21 11.16
CA LYS A 81 -9.53 -1.65 11.17
C LYS A 81 -8.62 -2.32 12.20
N GLY A 82 -9.22 -3.12 13.05
CA GLY A 82 -8.53 -3.88 14.09
C GLY A 82 -8.89 -5.35 14.07
N ALA A 83 -7.90 -6.19 14.31
CA ALA A 83 -8.11 -7.61 14.58
C ALA A 83 -8.27 -7.84 16.08
N ARG A 84 -9.24 -8.67 16.46
CA ARG A 84 -9.41 -9.18 17.82
C ARG A 84 -8.89 -10.61 17.85
N ILE A 85 -7.83 -10.84 18.57
CA ILE A 85 -7.25 -12.18 18.72
C ILE A 85 -7.67 -12.70 20.09
N PRO A 86 -8.54 -13.72 20.15
CA PRO A 86 -8.85 -14.35 21.42
C PRO A 86 -7.65 -15.15 21.90
N VAL A 87 -7.11 -14.81 23.04
CA VAL A 87 -6.05 -15.58 23.70
C VAL A 87 -6.69 -16.45 24.76
N LYS A 88 -6.71 -17.76 24.53
CA LYS A 88 -7.09 -18.74 25.53
C LYS A 88 -5.91 -18.97 26.46
N SER A 89 -6.09 -18.72 27.75
CA SER A 89 -5.17 -19.14 28.77
C SER A 89 -5.63 -20.49 29.33
N GLU A 90 -4.74 -21.45 29.43
CA GLU A 90 -5.04 -22.76 30.03
C GLU A 90 -5.25 -22.67 31.56
N ILE A 91 -4.89 -21.54 32.18
CA ILE A 91 -4.86 -21.37 33.63
C ILE A 91 -6.03 -20.52 34.17
N VAL A 92 -6.65 -19.70 33.32
CA VAL A 92 -7.74 -18.81 33.72
C VAL A 92 -8.87 -18.90 32.70
N SER A 93 -10.08 -19.13 33.17
CA SER A 93 -11.30 -19.18 32.34
C SER A 93 -11.67 -17.84 31.69
N ASP A 94 -10.82 -16.85 31.79
CA ASP A 94 -11.03 -15.51 31.25
C ASP A 94 -10.41 -15.38 29.85
N VAL A 95 -11.26 -15.20 28.84
CA VAL A 95 -10.81 -14.97 27.46
C VAL A 95 -10.35 -13.51 27.34
N ARG A 96 -9.05 -13.30 27.35
CA ARG A 96 -8.49 -11.97 27.06
C ARG A 96 -8.42 -11.76 25.56
N GLU A 97 -9.02 -10.67 25.09
CA GLU A 97 -8.88 -10.23 23.71
C GLU A 97 -7.69 -9.30 23.57
N ILE A 98 -6.74 -9.65 22.71
CA ILE A 98 -5.71 -8.72 22.25
C ILE A 98 -6.27 -7.99 21.04
N ARG A 99 -6.40 -6.68 21.16
CA ARG A 99 -6.75 -5.81 20.03
C ARG A 99 -5.47 -5.36 19.32
N MET A 100 -5.30 -5.80 18.10
CA MET A 100 -4.23 -5.34 17.24
C MET A 100 -4.82 -4.41 16.18
N ARG A 101 -4.19 -3.25 16.00
CA ARG A 101 -4.53 -2.38 14.88
C ARG A 101 -3.98 -3.01 13.61
N ALA A 102 -4.85 -3.28 12.63
CA ALA A 102 -4.47 -3.88 11.36
C ALA A 102 -3.98 -2.80 10.39
N TYR A 103 -4.79 -1.79 10.12
CA TYR A 103 -4.41 -0.67 9.27
C TYR A 103 -5.29 0.56 9.55
N HIS A 104 -4.76 1.73 9.16
CA HIS A 104 -5.50 2.99 9.17
C HIS A 104 -6.19 3.19 7.83
N ASP A 105 -7.48 3.52 7.88
CA ASP A 105 -8.25 3.93 6.71
C ASP A 105 -8.80 5.36 6.89
N ARG A 106 -8.00 6.21 7.55
CA ARG A 106 -8.29 7.62 7.76
C ARG A 106 -7.30 8.47 7.01
N TRP A 107 -7.81 9.43 6.29
CA TRP A 107 -7.04 10.29 5.37
C TRP A 107 -7.09 11.73 5.86
N LYS A 108 -5.92 12.37 6.01
CA LYS A 108 -5.78 13.71 6.60
C LYS A 108 -6.67 14.76 5.92
N ASN A 109 -6.72 14.71 4.59
CA ASN A 109 -7.48 15.67 3.78
C ASN A 109 -8.73 15.02 3.15
N GLY A 110 -9.20 13.92 3.75
CA GLY A 110 -10.40 13.21 3.32
C GLY A 110 -10.25 12.52 1.97
N PHE A 111 -11.35 12.49 1.22
CA PHE A 111 -11.46 11.71 -0.01
C PHE A 111 -10.51 12.16 -1.13
N ASP A 112 -10.19 13.46 -1.20
CA ASP A 112 -9.27 14.00 -2.21
C ASP A 112 -7.85 13.41 -2.02
N ASP A 113 -7.38 13.31 -0.78
CA ASP A 113 -6.08 12.72 -0.42
C ASP A 113 -6.04 11.21 -0.73
N TYR A 114 -7.12 10.49 -0.39
CA TYR A 114 -7.27 9.08 -0.75
C TYR A 114 -7.12 8.86 -2.27
N LEU A 115 -7.83 9.64 -3.08
CA LEU A 115 -7.79 9.51 -4.53
C LEU A 115 -6.42 9.88 -5.12
N GLU A 116 -5.75 10.89 -4.57
CA GLU A 116 -4.41 11.28 -4.98
C GLU A 116 -3.42 10.13 -4.73
N GLN A 117 -3.46 9.54 -3.54
CA GLN A 117 -2.61 8.40 -3.19
C GLN A 117 -2.93 7.13 -3.98
N LEU A 118 -4.20 6.89 -4.28
CA LEU A 118 -4.60 5.77 -5.14
C LEU A 118 -4.12 5.98 -6.59
N ALA A 119 -4.30 7.18 -7.14
CA ALA A 119 -3.87 7.52 -8.50
C ALA A 119 -2.34 7.37 -8.66
N LEU A 120 -1.56 7.83 -7.68
CA LEU A 120 -0.10 7.64 -7.65
C LEU A 120 0.27 6.16 -7.76
N ARG A 121 -0.35 5.30 -6.95
CA ARG A 121 -0.05 3.87 -6.94
C ARG A 121 -0.45 3.17 -8.23
N LEU A 122 -1.63 3.50 -8.77
CA LEU A 122 -2.07 2.96 -10.06
C LEU A 122 -1.12 3.37 -11.20
N LYS A 123 -0.57 4.57 -11.14
CA LYS A 123 0.41 5.03 -12.11
C LYS A 123 1.73 4.26 -11.99
N LEU A 124 2.24 4.05 -10.78
CA LEU A 124 3.43 3.22 -10.54
C LEU A 124 3.22 1.76 -10.99
N MET A 125 2.01 1.22 -10.81
CA MET A 125 1.69 -0.15 -11.23
C MET A 125 1.59 -0.30 -12.76
N LYS A 126 1.34 0.78 -13.48
CA LYS A 126 1.24 0.76 -14.94
C LYS A 126 2.60 0.61 -15.61
N ASP A 127 3.67 1.15 -15.03
CA ASP A 127 5.04 1.18 -15.55
C ASP A 127 5.86 -0.03 -15.08
#